data_a58093931149c6321d38c46be8e2cdc5
#
_entry.id   a58093931149c6321d38c46be8e2cdc5
#
_cell.length_a   1.000
_cell.length_b   1.000
_cell.length_c   1.000
_cell.angle_alpha   90.00
_cell.angle_beta   90.00
_cell.angle_gamma   90.00
#
_symmetry.space_group_name_H-M   'P 1'
#
loop_
_entity.id
_entity.type
_entity.pdbx_description
1 polymer ?
#
loop_
_entity_poly.entity_id
_entity_poly.type
_entity_poly.pdbx_seq_one_letter_code
_entity_poly.pdbx_strand_id
1 'polypeptide(L)'
;YIKRFQETRLNKKDFDLLVNCIKDNNNFAMVTAFDNESYNLIKKQPIDIIKIASCSFGDWPLLDSAAQLDLPIIASTAGANLETIDNVISFLSNRDKSFAIMHCVAQYPTPDKNMNLSQIDFLKKRYSDVRVGFSTHEDPGSTDMIKIAIAKGADIFEKHIALPTEEYPINKYSVNPVQFEDWLKAASFAQDVCGVGDKRILDNKDEQKSLKSLQRGVFFKDNFDTGHVVNSE
;
A
#
# COMPACT_ATOMS: atom_id res chain seq x y z
N TYR A 1 1.56 28.97 4.40
CA TYR A 1 1.35 27.95 3.33
C TYR A 1 1.44 28.58 1.94
N ILE A 2 0.71 29.66 1.61
CA ILE A 2 0.67 30.30 0.27
C ILE A 2 2.08 30.62 -0.26
N LYS A 3 2.92 31.28 0.55
CA LYS A 3 4.28 31.64 0.18
C LYS A 3 5.09 30.40 -0.24
N ARG A 4 5.04 29.30 0.55
CA ARG A 4 5.73 28.05 0.24
C ARG A 4 5.27 27.45 -1.11
N PHE A 5 3.97 27.41 -1.36
CA PHE A 5 3.45 26.90 -2.63
C PHE A 5 3.90 27.76 -3.83
N GLN A 6 3.99 29.08 -3.64
CA GLN A 6 4.50 29.94 -4.70
C GLN A 6 5.98 29.74 -4.96
N GLU A 7 6.79 29.56 -3.92
CA GLU A 7 8.24 29.35 -3.99
C GLU A 7 8.60 27.98 -4.58
N THR A 8 7.82 26.95 -4.31
CA THR A 8 8.04 25.58 -4.80
C THR A 8 7.26 25.24 -6.07
N ARG A 9 6.57 26.22 -6.66
CA ARG A 9 5.81 26.02 -7.90
C ARG A 9 6.74 25.69 -9.07
N LEU A 10 6.48 24.55 -9.72
CA LEU A 10 7.14 24.19 -10.96
C LEU A 10 6.45 24.84 -12.16
N ASN A 11 7.22 25.31 -13.11
CA ASN A 11 6.70 25.67 -14.42
C ASN A 11 6.43 24.40 -15.24
N LYS A 12 5.74 24.55 -16.37
CA LYS A 12 5.38 23.41 -17.23
C LYS A 12 6.60 22.60 -17.67
N LYS A 13 7.71 23.25 -18.01
CA LYS A 13 8.92 22.58 -18.51
C LYS A 13 9.56 21.71 -17.42
N ASP A 14 9.64 22.21 -16.20
CA ASP A 14 10.22 21.49 -15.07
C ASP A 14 9.31 20.31 -14.65
N PHE A 15 7.98 20.50 -14.73
CA PHE A 15 7.04 19.42 -14.50
C PHE A 15 7.16 18.31 -15.55
N ASP A 16 7.26 18.68 -16.84
CA ASP A 16 7.49 17.74 -17.94
C ASP A 16 8.81 16.96 -17.75
N LEU A 17 9.88 17.63 -17.28
CA LEU A 17 11.15 16.96 -16.96
C LEU A 17 11.01 15.92 -15.85
N LEU A 18 10.25 16.21 -14.78
CA LEU A 18 10.00 15.24 -13.71
C LEU A 18 9.23 14.04 -14.23
N VAL A 19 8.16 14.25 -14.98
CA VAL A 19 7.36 13.14 -15.54
C VAL A 19 8.22 12.29 -16.47
N ASN A 20 8.99 12.90 -17.35
CA ASN A 20 9.90 12.17 -18.25
C ASN A 20 10.96 11.38 -17.46
N CYS A 21 11.56 11.97 -16.43
CA CYS A 21 12.53 11.28 -15.58
C CYS A 21 11.91 10.02 -14.93
N ILE A 22 10.67 10.09 -14.45
CA ILE A 22 9.96 8.92 -13.92
C ILE A 22 9.79 7.85 -14.99
N LYS A 23 9.35 8.23 -16.19
CA LYS A 23 9.11 7.31 -17.31
C LYS A 23 10.40 6.67 -17.83
N ASP A 24 11.47 7.46 -17.97
CA ASP A 24 12.78 7.00 -18.43
C ASP A 24 13.41 5.96 -17.48
N ASN A 25 13.01 5.98 -16.20
CA ASN A 25 13.39 4.98 -15.21
C ASN A 25 12.40 3.81 -15.13
N ASN A 26 11.53 3.61 -16.13
CA ASN A 26 10.53 2.54 -16.18
C ASN A 26 9.56 2.52 -15.00
N ASN A 27 9.25 3.70 -14.45
CA ASN A 27 8.26 3.86 -13.39
C ASN A 27 6.96 4.44 -13.93
N PHE A 28 5.85 4.23 -13.22
CA PHE A 28 4.57 4.86 -13.49
C PHE A 28 4.54 6.27 -12.90
N ALA A 29 4.11 7.23 -13.71
CA ALA A 29 3.92 8.60 -13.27
C ALA A 29 2.52 8.76 -12.67
N MET A 30 2.46 9.08 -11.37
CA MET A 30 1.23 9.38 -10.65
C MET A 30 1.19 10.86 -10.28
N VAL A 31 0.03 11.48 -10.39
CA VAL A 31 -0.14 12.91 -10.08
C VAL A 31 -1.41 13.15 -9.25
N THR A 32 -1.34 14.11 -8.32
CA THR A 32 -2.48 14.61 -7.55
C THR A 32 -2.94 15.93 -8.12
N ALA A 33 -4.20 16.01 -8.55
CA ALA A 33 -4.85 17.27 -8.89
C ALA A 33 -5.65 17.79 -7.69
N PHE A 34 -5.61 19.11 -7.47
CA PHE A 34 -6.36 19.78 -6.40
C PHE A 34 -7.44 20.73 -6.94
N ASP A 35 -7.55 20.84 -8.27
CA ASP A 35 -8.55 21.63 -8.96
C ASP A 35 -8.87 21.07 -10.35
N ASN A 36 -9.98 21.52 -10.94
CA ASN A 36 -10.42 21.02 -12.25
C ASN A 36 -9.51 21.49 -13.39
N GLU A 37 -8.83 22.63 -13.26
CA GLU A 37 -7.90 23.13 -14.27
C GLU A 37 -6.68 22.22 -14.41
N SER A 38 -6.21 21.65 -13.29
CA SER A 38 -5.10 20.69 -13.28
C SER A 38 -5.40 19.44 -14.11
N TYR A 39 -6.64 18.99 -14.19
CA TYR A 39 -7.00 17.85 -15.05
C TYR A 39 -6.84 18.16 -16.54
N ASN A 40 -7.02 19.41 -16.97
CA ASN A 40 -6.77 19.82 -18.34
C ASN A 40 -5.27 19.78 -18.70
N LEU A 41 -4.40 19.99 -17.72
CA LEU A 41 -2.95 19.84 -17.88
C LEU A 41 -2.56 18.35 -17.91
N ILE A 42 -3.11 17.55 -17.02
CA ILE A 42 -2.85 16.11 -16.93
C ILE A 42 -3.19 15.38 -18.22
N LYS A 43 -4.30 15.72 -18.87
CA LYS A 43 -4.68 15.17 -20.21
C LYS A 43 -3.60 15.32 -21.29
N LYS A 44 -2.66 16.25 -21.13
CA LYS A 44 -1.62 16.57 -22.10
C LYS A 44 -0.25 15.96 -21.75
N GLN A 45 -0.21 15.12 -20.71
CA GLN A 45 1.02 14.54 -20.20
C GLN A 45 0.92 13.02 -20.11
N PRO A 46 2.03 12.28 -20.16
CA PRO A 46 2.05 10.82 -20.07
C PRO A 46 1.90 10.34 -18.62
N ILE A 47 0.82 10.72 -17.96
CA ILE A 47 0.45 10.29 -16.62
C ILE A 47 -0.22 8.93 -16.70
N ASP A 48 0.11 8.04 -15.78
CA ASP A 48 -0.42 6.67 -15.72
C ASP A 48 -1.49 6.50 -14.66
N ILE A 49 -1.44 7.27 -13.56
CA ILE A 49 -2.31 7.09 -12.39
C ILE A 49 -2.73 8.46 -11.85
N ILE A 50 -3.99 8.58 -11.50
CA ILE A 50 -4.52 9.75 -10.77
C ILE A 50 -4.53 9.45 -9.28
N LYS A 51 -3.97 10.36 -8.49
CA LYS A 51 -4.10 10.35 -7.03
C LYS A 51 -5.15 11.35 -6.59
N ILE A 52 -6.03 10.93 -5.70
CA ILE A 52 -6.97 11.82 -5.00
C ILE A 52 -6.51 11.92 -3.54
N ALA A 53 -6.14 13.12 -3.13
CA ALA A 53 -5.75 13.40 -1.76
C ALA A 53 -6.94 13.31 -0.80
N SER A 54 -6.69 13.03 0.48
CA SER A 54 -7.74 12.91 1.49
C SER A 54 -8.62 14.16 1.60
N CYS A 55 -8.03 15.34 1.45
CA CYS A 55 -8.78 16.61 1.51
C CYS A 55 -9.75 16.80 0.32
N SER A 56 -9.54 16.06 -0.77
CA SER A 56 -10.40 16.07 -1.96
C SER A 56 -11.25 14.81 -2.10
N PHE A 57 -11.23 13.91 -1.12
CA PHE A 57 -11.90 12.61 -1.22
C PHE A 57 -13.43 12.72 -1.37
N GLY A 58 -14.04 13.77 -0.82
CA GLY A 58 -15.48 14.07 -0.97
C GLY A 58 -15.77 15.25 -1.92
N ASP A 59 -14.81 15.70 -2.70
CA ASP A 59 -14.99 16.77 -3.70
C ASP A 59 -15.57 16.20 -4.99
N TRP A 60 -16.90 16.21 -5.11
CA TRP A 60 -17.62 15.63 -6.23
C TRP A 60 -17.26 16.21 -7.60
N PRO A 61 -17.12 17.53 -7.80
CA PRO A 61 -16.65 18.08 -9.06
C PRO A 61 -15.27 17.58 -9.47
N LEU A 62 -14.36 17.43 -8.49
CA LEU A 62 -13.02 16.91 -8.72
C LEU A 62 -13.04 15.42 -9.05
N LEU A 63 -13.82 14.64 -8.32
CA LEU A 63 -14.02 13.20 -8.57
C LEU A 63 -14.62 12.94 -9.95
N ASP A 64 -15.59 13.75 -10.37
CA ASP A 64 -16.16 13.63 -11.71
C ASP A 64 -15.12 13.94 -12.80
N SER A 65 -14.32 14.98 -12.63
CA SER A 65 -13.21 15.30 -13.53
C SER A 65 -12.17 14.18 -13.62
N ALA A 66 -11.83 13.56 -12.49
CA ALA A 66 -10.93 12.40 -12.45
C ALA A 66 -11.54 11.20 -13.17
N ALA A 67 -12.82 10.93 -12.94
CA ALA A 67 -13.52 9.80 -13.53
C ALA A 67 -13.71 9.90 -15.06
N GLN A 68 -13.62 11.11 -15.62
CA GLN A 68 -13.64 11.31 -17.08
C GLN A 68 -12.33 10.92 -17.78
N LEU A 69 -11.23 10.74 -17.02
CA LEU A 69 -9.97 10.25 -17.58
C LEU A 69 -9.98 8.72 -17.63
N ASP A 70 -9.42 8.16 -18.68
CA ASP A 70 -9.22 6.70 -18.78
C ASP A 70 -7.91 6.29 -18.09
N LEU A 71 -7.84 6.57 -16.78
CA LEU A 71 -6.70 6.28 -15.93
C LEU A 71 -7.17 5.66 -14.61
N PRO A 72 -6.41 4.73 -14.03
CA PRO A 72 -6.67 4.21 -12.69
C PRO A 72 -6.56 5.30 -11.63
N ILE A 73 -7.31 5.15 -10.54
CA ILE A 73 -7.41 6.13 -9.46
C ILE A 73 -6.95 5.50 -8.15
N ILE A 74 -6.09 6.21 -7.40
CA ILE A 74 -5.76 5.88 -6.02
C ILE A 74 -6.27 7.01 -5.13
N ALA A 75 -7.15 6.70 -4.16
CA ALA A 75 -7.81 7.71 -3.33
C ALA A 75 -7.54 7.48 -1.84
N SER A 76 -7.03 8.51 -1.14
CA SER A 76 -6.77 8.46 0.29
C SER A 76 -7.98 8.87 1.10
N THR A 77 -8.29 8.12 2.19
CA THR A 77 -9.55 8.22 2.95
C THR A 77 -9.42 8.93 4.30
N ALA A 78 -8.29 9.59 4.61
CA ALA A 78 -8.11 10.23 5.91
C ALA A 78 -9.24 11.24 6.21
N GLY A 79 -9.83 11.12 7.40
CA GLY A 79 -10.91 11.99 7.86
C GLY A 79 -12.28 11.72 7.23
N ALA A 80 -12.39 10.84 6.24
CA ALA A 80 -13.68 10.48 5.65
C ALA A 80 -14.46 9.54 6.57
N ASN A 81 -15.77 9.80 6.73
CA ASN A 81 -16.67 8.85 7.38
C ASN A 81 -17.06 7.72 6.42
N LEU A 82 -17.66 6.64 6.95
CA LEU A 82 -18.03 5.47 6.14
C LEU A 82 -19.02 5.78 5.03
N GLU A 83 -19.99 6.65 5.29
CA GLU A 83 -20.98 7.06 4.28
C GLU A 83 -20.29 7.73 3.08
N THR A 84 -19.34 8.61 3.33
CA THR A 84 -18.56 9.25 2.26
C THR A 84 -17.73 8.20 1.49
N ILE A 85 -17.11 7.24 2.21
CA ILE A 85 -16.34 6.17 1.56
C ILE A 85 -17.25 5.29 0.70
N ASP A 86 -18.41 4.86 1.22
CA ASP A 86 -19.40 4.07 0.49
C ASP A 86 -19.85 4.79 -0.79
N ASN A 87 -20.14 6.08 -0.69
CA ASN A 87 -20.59 6.89 -1.81
C ASN A 87 -19.52 7.05 -2.90
N VAL A 88 -18.25 7.31 -2.51
CA VAL A 88 -17.14 7.45 -3.46
C VAL A 88 -16.83 6.13 -4.15
N ILE A 89 -16.80 5.02 -3.41
CA ILE A 89 -16.62 3.69 -3.99
C ILE A 89 -17.73 3.37 -4.98
N SER A 90 -18.99 3.59 -4.60
CA SER A 90 -20.14 3.37 -5.50
C SER A 90 -20.05 4.25 -6.74
N PHE A 91 -19.65 5.52 -6.58
CA PHE A 91 -19.48 6.46 -7.69
C PHE A 91 -18.44 5.99 -8.71
N LEU A 92 -17.28 5.51 -8.24
CA LEU A 92 -16.20 5.03 -9.10
C LEU A 92 -16.55 3.68 -9.73
N SER A 93 -17.13 2.76 -8.95
CA SER A 93 -17.56 1.45 -9.43
C SER A 93 -18.64 1.54 -10.52
N ASN A 94 -19.65 2.41 -10.33
CA ASN A 94 -20.71 2.62 -11.33
C ASN A 94 -20.21 3.27 -12.65
N ARG A 95 -18.96 3.72 -12.67
CA ARG A 95 -18.28 4.26 -13.86
C ARG A 95 -17.21 3.31 -14.40
N ASP A 96 -17.20 2.07 -13.94
CA ASP A 96 -16.23 1.03 -14.32
C ASP A 96 -14.77 1.48 -14.16
N LYS A 97 -14.48 2.30 -13.13
CA LYS A 97 -13.12 2.75 -12.87
C LYS A 97 -12.29 1.69 -12.18
N SER A 98 -11.07 1.49 -12.65
CA SER A 98 -10.04 0.78 -11.89
C SER A 98 -9.55 1.72 -10.78
N PHE A 99 -9.74 1.33 -9.53
CA PHE A 99 -9.33 2.18 -8.41
C PHE A 99 -8.90 1.39 -7.18
N ALA A 100 -8.19 2.08 -6.28
CA ALA A 100 -7.83 1.61 -4.95
C ALA A 100 -8.10 2.72 -3.93
N ILE A 101 -8.36 2.30 -2.68
CA ILE A 101 -8.44 3.24 -1.56
C ILE A 101 -7.24 3.05 -0.63
N MET A 102 -6.81 4.13 0.01
CA MET A 102 -5.68 4.11 0.94
C MET A 102 -6.15 4.45 2.35
N HIS A 103 -5.94 3.53 3.31
CA HIS A 103 -5.98 3.95 4.71
C HIS A 103 -4.91 5.00 4.96
N CYS A 104 -5.29 6.10 5.57
CA CYS A 104 -4.42 7.24 5.83
C CYS A 104 -4.89 7.98 7.08
N VAL A 105 -3.95 8.57 7.81
CA VAL A 105 -4.24 9.50 8.92
C VAL A 105 -3.65 10.86 8.60
N ALA A 106 -4.49 11.90 8.54
CA ALA A 106 -4.09 13.27 8.20
C ALA A 106 -3.45 13.99 9.39
N GLN A 107 -2.41 13.42 9.95
CA GLN A 107 -1.59 13.99 11.01
C GLN A 107 -0.11 13.92 10.59
N TYR A 108 0.65 15.02 10.74
CA TYR A 108 1.98 15.18 10.13
C TYR A 108 3.03 15.66 11.16
N PRO A 109 3.87 14.79 11.78
CA PRO A 109 3.86 13.31 11.68
C PRO A 109 2.68 12.69 12.42
N THR A 110 2.33 11.44 12.05
CA THR A 110 1.33 10.66 12.77
C THR A 110 2.00 9.90 13.91
N PRO A 111 1.61 10.10 15.18
CA PRO A 111 2.07 9.25 16.27
C PRO A 111 1.61 7.80 16.11
N ASP A 112 2.44 6.85 16.50
CA ASP A 112 2.19 5.41 16.31
C ASP A 112 0.82 4.95 16.83
N LYS A 113 0.42 5.42 18.03
CA LYS A 113 -0.88 5.11 18.64
C LYS A 113 -2.10 5.57 17.83
N ASN A 114 -1.90 6.50 16.89
CA ASN A 114 -2.95 7.07 16.06
C ASN A 114 -3.00 6.44 14.65
N MET A 115 -2.10 5.52 14.32
CA MET A 115 -2.03 4.89 12.99
C MET A 115 -3.26 4.04 12.65
N ASN A 116 -3.90 3.45 13.66
CA ASN A 116 -5.14 2.67 13.50
C ASN A 116 -5.08 1.62 12.38
N LEU A 117 -3.96 0.90 12.24
CA LEU A 117 -3.71 0.00 11.09
C LEU A 117 -4.74 -1.12 10.93
N SER A 118 -5.51 -1.45 11.97
CA SER A 118 -6.63 -2.39 11.87
C SER A 118 -7.76 -1.89 10.95
N GLN A 119 -7.76 -0.60 10.59
CA GLN A 119 -8.69 -0.08 9.58
C GLN A 119 -8.42 -0.66 8.19
N ILE A 120 -7.20 -1.11 7.90
CA ILE A 120 -6.87 -1.80 6.65
C ILE A 120 -7.69 -3.10 6.55
N ASP A 121 -7.65 -3.96 7.59
CA ASP A 121 -8.48 -5.17 7.67
C ASP A 121 -9.99 -4.86 7.53
N PHE A 122 -10.44 -3.81 8.20
CA PHE A 122 -11.84 -3.40 8.18
C PHE A 122 -12.27 -3.00 6.76
N LEU A 123 -11.49 -2.15 6.09
CA LEU A 123 -11.77 -1.70 4.73
C LEU A 123 -11.74 -2.85 3.72
N LYS A 124 -10.76 -3.76 3.83
CA LYS A 124 -10.69 -4.96 2.97
C LYS A 124 -11.88 -5.88 3.13
N LYS A 125 -12.36 -6.08 4.37
CA LYS A 125 -13.53 -6.91 4.63
C LYS A 125 -14.82 -6.27 4.13
N ARG A 126 -14.93 -4.93 4.23
CA ARG A 126 -16.11 -4.20 3.79
C ARG A 126 -16.18 -4.09 2.26
N TYR A 127 -15.05 -3.94 1.59
CA TYR A 127 -14.95 -3.70 0.16
C TYR A 127 -14.06 -4.77 -0.49
N SER A 128 -14.56 -6.01 -0.55
CA SER A 128 -13.80 -7.19 -0.99
C SER A 128 -13.21 -7.07 -2.39
N ASP A 129 -13.86 -6.29 -3.26
CA ASP A 129 -13.48 -6.13 -4.66
C ASP A 129 -12.59 -4.89 -4.90
N VAL A 130 -12.27 -4.15 -3.83
CA VAL A 130 -11.44 -2.94 -3.89
C VAL A 130 -10.09 -3.18 -3.24
N ARG A 131 -9.03 -2.82 -3.93
CA ARG A 131 -7.69 -2.83 -3.33
C ARG A 131 -7.56 -1.80 -2.23
N VAL A 132 -6.93 -2.19 -1.12
CA VAL A 132 -6.71 -1.33 0.03
C VAL A 132 -5.21 -1.18 0.27
N GLY A 133 -4.75 0.06 0.26
CA GLY A 133 -3.36 0.42 0.54
C GLY A 133 -3.21 1.20 1.85
N PHE A 134 -1.99 1.68 2.07
CA PHE A 134 -1.60 2.48 3.23
C PHE A 134 -0.77 3.69 2.79
N SER A 135 -1.27 4.89 3.10
CA SER A 135 -0.55 6.17 2.90
C SER A 135 -0.13 6.70 4.26
N THR A 136 1.15 6.94 4.46
CA THR A 136 1.70 7.05 5.81
C THR A 136 2.57 8.28 6.07
N HIS A 137 2.51 8.78 7.32
CA HIS A 137 3.21 9.96 7.79
C HIS A 137 3.91 9.72 9.16
N GLU A 138 4.33 8.48 9.44
CA GLU A 138 5.08 8.13 10.65
C GLU A 138 6.46 8.79 10.70
N ASP A 139 7.11 8.66 11.84
CA ASP A 139 8.52 9.05 11.99
C ASP A 139 9.38 8.43 10.88
N PRO A 140 10.24 9.21 10.21
CA PRO A 140 11.07 8.73 9.10
C PRO A 140 12.02 7.57 9.45
N GLY A 141 12.37 7.42 10.73
CA GLY A 141 13.19 6.31 11.22
C GLY A 141 12.42 5.02 11.47
N SER A 142 11.09 5.07 11.45
CA SER A 142 10.25 3.89 11.71
C SER A 142 10.12 3.01 10.47
N THR A 143 10.31 1.70 10.65
CA THR A 143 10.02 0.67 9.65
C THR A 143 8.93 -0.31 10.09
N ASP A 144 8.30 -0.07 11.24
CA ASP A 144 7.35 -1.02 11.80
C ASP A 144 5.96 -0.87 11.20
N MET A 145 5.57 0.36 10.86
CA MET A 145 4.24 0.62 10.30
C MET A 145 4.03 -0.08 8.97
N ILE A 146 5.03 -0.10 8.09
CA ILE A 146 4.95 -0.80 6.80
C ILE A 146 4.82 -2.31 6.99
N LYS A 147 5.56 -2.90 7.94
CA LYS A 147 5.48 -4.34 8.25
C LYS A 147 4.08 -4.72 8.73
N ILE A 148 3.53 -3.93 9.66
CA ILE A 148 2.18 -4.17 10.19
C ILE A 148 1.13 -3.95 9.09
N ALA A 149 1.25 -2.92 8.26
CA ALA A 149 0.31 -2.67 7.18
C ALA A 149 0.28 -3.83 6.16
N ILE A 150 1.44 -4.40 5.82
CA ILE A 150 1.55 -5.59 4.98
C ILE A 150 0.88 -6.79 5.66
N ALA A 151 1.15 -7.03 6.94
CA ALA A 151 0.51 -8.10 7.71
C ALA A 151 -1.03 -7.93 7.82
N LYS A 152 -1.52 -6.68 7.74
CA LYS A 152 -2.94 -6.33 7.64
C LYS A 152 -3.49 -6.46 6.22
N GLY A 153 -2.66 -6.79 5.26
CA GLY A 153 -3.04 -7.06 3.88
C GLY A 153 -3.10 -5.84 2.98
N ALA A 154 -2.48 -4.72 3.36
CA ALA A 154 -2.27 -3.63 2.42
C ALA A 154 -1.31 -4.08 1.30
N ASP A 155 -1.59 -3.68 0.07
CA ASP A 155 -0.82 -4.06 -1.12
C ASP A 155 -0.37 -2.87 -1.97
N ILE A 156 -0.74 -1.65 -1.58
CA ILE A 156 -0.32 -0.38 -2.18
C ILE A 156 0.17 0.54 -1.07
N PHE A 157 1.30 1.20 -1.29
CA PHE A 157 1.94 2.02 -0.25
C PHE A 157 2.36 3.38 -0.80
N GLU A 158 2.21 4.41 0.02
CA GLU A 158 2.61 5.78 -0.29
C GLU A 158 3.46 6.35 0.84
N LYS A 159 4.60 6.92 0.49
CA LYS A 159 5.56 7.52 1.43
C LYS A 159 6.10 8.83 0.89
N HIS A 160 6.17 9.85 1.74
CA HIS A 160 6.84 11.09 1.42
C HIS A 160 8.34 10.91 1.38
N ILE A 161 8.98 11.34 0.28
CA ILE A 161 10.44 11.35 0.11
C ILE A 161 10.91 12.78 -0.07
N ALA A 162 12.05 13.13 0.52
CA ALA A 162 12.66 14.43 0.35
C ALA A 162 14.20 14.34 0.34
N LEU A 163 14.81 15.26 -0.38
CA LEU A 163 16.24 15.53 -0.28
C LEU A 163 16.43 16.82 0.52
N PRO A 164 17.39 16.86 1.45
CA PRO A 164 17.72 18.11 2.14
C PRO A 164 18.40 19.07 1.18
N THR A 165 18.02 20.33 1.27
CA THR A 165 18.74 21.44 0.64
C THR A 165 19.11 22.47 1.71
N GLU A 166 19.99 23.41 1.40
CA GLU A 166 20.34 24.49 2.33
C GLU A 166 19.11 25.34 2.70
N GLU A 167 18.20 25.53 1.75
CA GLU A 167 17.02 26.38 1.92
C GLU A 167 15.79 25.61 2.46
N TYR A 168 15.66 24.32 2.11
CA TYR A 168 14.50 23.51 2.47
C TYR A 168 14.93 22.25 3.23
N PRO A 169 14.94 22.27 4.56
CA PRO A 169 15.21 21.07 5.36
C PRO A 169 14.09 20.04 5.20
N ILE A 170 14.46 18.77 5.36
CA ILE A 170 13.48 17.67 5.34
C ILE A 170 12.47 17.87 6.48
N ASN A 171 11.20 17.71 6.20
CA ASN A 171 10.15 17.74 7.20
C ASN A 171 10.15 16.47 8.09
N LYS A 172 9.36 16.48 9.16
CA LYS A 172 9.36 15.45 10.21
C LYS A 172 8.70 14.12 9.80
N TYR A 173 8.17 13.98 8.61
CA TYR A 173 7.45 12.80 8.11
C TYR A 173 7.94 12.31 6.75
N SER A 174 8.87 13.02 6.11
CA SER A 174 9.49 12.58 4.86
C SER A 174 10.79 11.83 5.12
N VAL A 175 11.00 10.77 4.39
CA VAL A 175 12.25 9.97 4.43
C VAL A 175 13.25 10.52 3.42
N ASN A 176 14.53 10.42 3.74
CA ASN A 176 15.61 10.56 2.78
C ASN A 176 15.82 9.25 2.00
N PRO A 177 16.63 9.20 0.93
CA PRO A 177 16.84 8.00 0.14
C PRO A 177 17.31 6.78 0.92
N VAL A 178 18.17 6.95 1.93
CA VAL A 178 18.67 5.85 2.77
C VAL A 178 17.54 5.29 3.63
N GLN A 179 16.79 6.15 4.30
CA GLN A 179 15.61 5.75 5.08
C GLN A 179 14.54 5.08 4.21
N PHE A 180 14.39 5.55 2.96
CA PHE A 180 13.46 4.91 2.02
C PHE A 180 13.91 3.51 1.61
N GLU A 181 15.20 3.31 1.40
CA GLU A 181 15.76 1.99 1.13
C GLU A 181 15.52 1.03 2.31
N ASP A 182 15.72 1.48 3.54
CA ASP A 182 15.46 0.68 4.73
C ASP A 182 13.97 0.36 4.89
N TRP A 183 13.11 1.32 4.55
CA TRP A 183 11.66 1.11 4.53
C TRP A 183 11.24 0.07 3.47
N LEU A 184 11.85 0.09 2.27
CA LEU A 184 11.63 -0.92 1.22
C LEU A 184 12.13 -2.30 1.64
N LYS A 185 13.31 -2.39 2.29
CA LYS A 185 13.82 -3.66 2.85
C LYS A 185 12.86 -4.23 3.90
N ALA A 186 12.32 -3.37 4.77
CA ALA A 186 11.33 -3.78 5.76
C ALA A 186 10.01 -4.25 5.12
N ALA A 187 9.59 -3.62 4.03
CA ALA A 187 8.43 -4.06 3.26
C ALA A 187 8.66 -5.45 2.64
N SER A 188 9.80 -5.65 1.96
CA SER A 188 10.17 -6.95 1.38
C SER A 188 10.25 -8.04 2.44
N PHE A 189 10.90 -7.77 3.57
CA PHE A 189 10.96 -8.70 4.70
C PHE A 189 9.56 -9.09 5.19
N ALA A 190 8.66 -8.11 5.36
CA ALA A 190 7.31 -8.39 5.82
C ALA A 190 6.51 -9.24 4.83
N GLN A 191 6.65 -9.00 3.52
CA GLN A 191 6.03 -9.81 2.47
C GLN A 191 6.51 -11.26 2.53
N ASP A 192 7.82 -11.47 2.66
CA ASP A 192 8.42 -12.80 2.75
C ASP A 192 7.94 -13.55 4.00
N VAL A 193 7.91 -12.87 5.15
CA VAL A 193 7.49 -13.47 6.44
C VAL A 193 5.99 -13.77 6.49
N CYS A 194 5.17 -12.87 5.95
CA CYS A 194 3.72 -13.08 5.89
C CYS A 194 3.34 -14.22 4.94
N GLY A 195 4.10 -14.42 3.88
CA GLY A 195 3.85 -15.47 2.91
C GLY A 195 2.48 -15.35 2.22
N VAL A 196 1.87 -16.48 1.90
CA VAL A 196 0.58 -16.57 1.20
C VAL A 196 -0.55 -16.79 2.21
N GLY A 197 -1.56 -15.92 2.19
CA GLY A 197 -2.65 -15.90 3.18
C GLY A 197 -3.94 -16.61 2.74
N ASP A 198 -4.05 -17.05 1.48
CA ASP A 198 -5.27 -17.58 0.88
C ASP A 198 -5.39 -19.11 0.96
N LYS A 199 -4.32 -19.81 1.33
CA LYS A 199 -4.28 -21.26 1.44
C LYS A 199 -3.33 -21.75 2.52
N ARG A 200 -3.56 -22.98 3.01
CA ARG A 200 -2.60 -23.66 3.88
C ARG A 200 -1.38 -24.12 3.08
N ILE A 201 -0.20 -23.68 3.50
CA ILE A 201 1.08 -24.12 2.92
C ILE A 201 1.47 -25.47 3.55
N LEU A 202 1.72 -26.48 2.73
CA LEU A 202 2.10 -27.84 3.14
C LEU A 202 3.42 -28.32 2.51
N ASP A 203 4.06 -27.49 1.71
CA ASP A 203 5.19 -27.88 0.86
C ASP A 203 6.56 -27.80 1.56
N ASN A 204 6.58 -27.47 2.86
CA ASN A 204 7.83 -27.41 3.60
C ASN A 204 8.32 -28.81 3.96
N LYS A 205 9.22 -29.36 3.12
CA LYS A 205 9.78 -30.71 3.30
C LYS A 205 10.57 -30.86 4.61
N ASP A 206 11.24 -29.82 5.07
CA ASP A 206 12.00 -29.84 6.32
C ASP A 206 11.08 -29.89 7.54
N GLU A 207 9.97 -29.14 7.50
CA GLU A 207 8.91 -29.23 8.49
C GLU A 207 8.32 -30.63 8.56
N GLN A 208 7.97 -31.22 7.41
CA GLN A 208 7.43 -32.58 7.33
C GLN A 208 8.42 -33.61 7.84
N LYS A 209 9.71 -33.47 7.52
CA LYS A 209 10.77 -34.37 8.02
C LYS A 209 10.92 -34.26 9.54
N SER A 210 10.92 -33.05 10.08
CA SER A 210 10.99 -32.80 11.52
C SER A 210 9.79 -33.41 12.25
N LEU A 211 8.58 -33.15 11.75
CA LEU A 211 7.35 -33.70 12.32
C LEU A 211 7.35 -35.23 12.33
N LYS A 212 7.79 -35.85 11.22
CA LYS A 212 7.83 -37.30 11.09
C LYS A 212 8.75 -37.96 12.15
N SER A 213 9.84 -37.28 12.54
CA SER A 213 10.73 -37.77 13.60
C SER A 213 10.15 -37.67 15.00
N LEU A 214 9.14 -36.83 15.21
CA LEU A 214 8.49 -36.57 16.49
C LEU A 214 7.13 -37.25 16.65
N GLN A 215 6.54 -37.70 15.54
CA GLN A 215 5.24 -38.36 15.55
C GLN A 215 5.31 -39.75 16.18
N ARG A 216 4.24 -40.13 16.88
CA ARG A 216 4.06 -41.53 17.31
C ARG A 216 3.96 -42.42 16.08
N GLY A 217 4.70 -43.50 16.09
CA GLY A 217 4.60 -44.58 15.11
C GLY A 217 3.97 -45.82 15.75
N VAL A 218 3.52 -46.71 14.90
CA VAL A 218 3.17 -48.07 15.29
C VAL A 218 4.38 -48.93 15.06
N PHE A 219 4.87 -49.58 16.08
CA PHE A 219 6.04 -50.44 16.03
C PHE A 219 5.65 -51.82 16.55
N PHE A 220 6.29 -52.83 16.00
CA PHE A 220 6.20 -54.19 16.59
C PHE A 220 6.90 -54.20 17.94
N LYS A 221 6.33 -54.91 18.93
CA LYS A 221 6.92 -55.09 20.23
C LYS A 221 8.22 -55.97 20.16
N ASP A 222 8.20 -56.92 19.28
CA ASP A 222 9.25 -57.93 19.12
C ASP A 222 9.75 -57.94 17.66
N ASN A 223 10.90 -58.56 17.42
CA ASN A 223 11.38 -58.84 16.09
C ASN A 223 10.63 -60.04 15.52
N PHE A 224 10.15 -59.93 14.31
CA PHE A 224 9.46 -61.02 13.59
C PHE A 224 10.25 -61.39 12.33
N ASP A 225 10.28 -62.66 12.04
CA ASP A 225 10.87 -63.16 10.79
C ASP A 225 10.01 -62.84 9.59
N THR A 226 10.63 -62.82 8.38
CA THR A 226 9.93 -62.61 7.15
C THR A 226 8.85 -63.67 6.93
N GLY A 227 7.61 -63.23 6.72
CA GLY A 227 6.46 -64.13 6.55
C GLY A 227 5.62 -64.32 7.83
N HIS A 228 6.00 -63.72 8.95
CA HIS A 228 5.17 -63.76 10.17
C HIS A 228 3.81 -63.09 9.93
N VAL A 229 2.72 -63.77 10.27
CA VAL A 229 1.35 -63.28 10.14
C VAL A 229 0.97 -62.57 11.44
N VAL A 230 0.69 -61.25 11.36
CA VAL A 230 0.25 -60.44 12.48
C VAL A 230 -1.24 -60.72 12.73
N ASN A 231 -1.57 -61.23 13.91
CA ASN A 231 -2.93 -61.48 14.34
C ASN A 231 -3.37 -60.40 15.30
N SER A 232 -4.69 -60.23 15.50
CA SER A 232 -5.33 -59.21 16.35
C SER A 232 -5.34 -59.58 17.85
N GLU A 233 -4.49 -60.43 18.34
CA GLU A 233 -4.38 -60.78 19.77
C GLU A 233 -3.38 -59.90 20.52
#